data_dae84aa0535f163f85315f80521d8dd9
#
_entry.id   dae84aa0535f163f85315f80521d8dd9
#
_cell.length_a   1.000
_cell.length_b   1.000
_cell.length_c   1.000
_cell.angle_alpha   90.00
_cell.angle_beta   90.00
_cell.angle_gamma   90.00
#
_symmetry.space_group_name_H-M   'P 1'
#
loop_
_entity.id
_entity.type
_entity.pdbx_description
1 polymer ?
#
loop_
_entity_poly.entity_id
_entity_poly.type
_entity_poly.pdbx_seq_one_letter_code
_entity_poly.pdbx_strand_id
1 'polypeptide(L)'
;YGSLSQAAGHDINYISLTGALAAIGRKGEKPTPPLNLIGDFGGGALYLAMGMLAALHEANVSGQGQVVDCAMTDGAASLMSMFYGFTSSKIWNGERGSNLLDTGAHFYDVYETKDNKFISIGSIEPQFYSILLDKAEIKDPDFKDQMNSNMWPSLKKRIEAIFKTKTRDEWCE
;
A
#
# COMPACT_ATOMS: atom_id res chain seq x y z
N TYR A 1 5.36 7.72 29.85
CA TYR A 1 6.50 7.08 30.53
C TYR A 1 7.55 6.67 29.49
N GLY A 2 8.82 6.56 29.90
CA GLY A 2 9.93 6.10 29.06
C GLY A 2 10.94 7.20 28.74
N SER A 3 12.11 6.79 28.20
CA SER A 3 13.25 7.69 27.95
C SER A 3 12.99 8.77 26.92
N LEU A 4 12.03 8.54 26.02
CA LEU A 4 11.64 9.48 24.95
C LEU A 4 10.34 10.24 25.22
N SER A 5 9.76 10.14 26.43
CA SER A 5 8.47 10.75 26.74
C SER A 5 8.42 12.28 26.58
N GLN A 6 9.57 12.95 26.62
CA GLN A 6 9.70 14.38 26.44
C GLN A 6 10.23 14.78 25.04
N ALA A 7 10.50 13.79 24.18
CA ALA A 7 10.97 14.03 22.81
C ALA A 7 9.78 14.25 21.87
N ALA A 8 9.85 15.31 21.06
CA ALA A 8 8.87 15.54 20.01
C ALA A 8 9.12 14.58 18.82
N GLY A 9 8.05 14.18 18.16
CA GLY A 9 8.08 13.37 16.93
C GLY A 9 6.88 13.72 16.04
N HIS A 10 6.99 13.34 14.80
CA HIS A 10 5.93 13.49 13.79
C HIS A 10 5.57 12.14 13.18
N ASP A 11 4.50 12.08 12.40
CA ASP A 11 4.02 10.89 11.68
C ASP A 11 5.19 10.05 11.12
N ILE A 12 6.07 10.68 10.33
CA ILE A 12 7.18 10.02 9.66
C ILE A 12 8.14 9.29 10.62
N ASN A 13 8.33 9.82 11.84
CA ASN A 13 9.18 9.18 12.85
C ASN A 13 8.52 7.90 13.39
N TYR A 14 7.22 7.97 13.68
CA TYR A 14 6.47 6.85 14.25
C TYR A 14 6.24 5.73 13.25
N ILE A 15 5.89 6.04 11.99
CA ILE A 15 5.74 5.02 10.95
C ILE A 15 7.08 4.38 10.54
N SER A 16 8.21 5.06 10.79
CA SER A 16 9.54 4.48 10.62
C SER A 16 9.78 3.32 11.59
N LEU A 17 9.35 3.46 12.85
CA LEU A 17 9.51 2.43 13.88
C LEU A 17 8.74 1.15 13.58
N THR A 18 7.62 1.26 12.87
CA THR A 18 6.78 0.12 12.47
C THR A 18 7.21 -0.53 11.15
N GLY A 19 8.17 0.05 10.44
CA GLY A 19 8.56 -0.41 9.10
C GLY A 19 7.60 0.02 7.97
N ALA A 20 6.49 0.71 8.28
CA ALA A 20 5.55 1.18 7.26
C ALA A 20 6.23 2.12 6.26
N LEU A 21 7.03 3.08 6.75
CA LEU A 21 7.76 3.96 5.85
C LEU A 21 8.74 3.19 4.96
N ALA A 22 9.44 2.21 5.51
CA ALA A 22 10.40 1.40 4.73
C ALA A 22 9.73 0.61 3.60
N ALA A 23 8.48 0.19 3.80
CA ALA A 23 7.73 -0.60 2.82
C ALA A 23 7.18 0.24 1.64
N ILE A 24 7.07 1.57 1.78
CA ILE A 24 6.41 2.44 0.80
C ILE A 24 7.44 3.14 -0.08
N GLY A 25 7.27 3.01 -1.40
CA GLY A 25 8.11 3.64 -2.41
C GLY A 25 8.48 2.69 -3.54
N ARG A 26 9.33 3.15 -4.44
CA ARG A 26 9.74 2.39 -5.62
C ARG A 26 11.05 1.64 -5.38
N LYS A 27 11.27 0.60 -6.19
CA LYS A 27 12.50 -0.21 -6.15
C LYS A 27 13.72 0.66 -6.46
N GLY A 28 14.76 0.52 -5.64
CA GLY A 28 16.02 1.25 -5.81
C GLY A 28 15.99 2.71 -5.35
N GLU A 29 14.83 3.22 -4.92
CA GLU A 29 14.68 4.57 -4.42
C GLU A 29 14.59 4.60 -2.88
N LYS A 30 14.77 5.79 -2.29
CA LYS A 30 14.52 5.99 -0.87
C LYS A 30 13.01 5.84 -0.57
N PRO A 31 12.63 5.50 0.69
CA PRO A 31 11.23 5.45 1.10
C PRO A 31 10.47 6.74 0.77
N THR A 32 9.22 6.59 0.36
CA THR A 32 8.35 7.72 0.04
C THR A 32 7.38 7.95 1.20
N PRO A 33 7.42 9.10 1.90
CA PRO A 33 6.45 9.42 2.92
C PRO A 33 5.02 9.46 2.36
N PRO A 34 4.07 8.73 2.94
CA PRO A 34 2.67 8.68 2.47
C PRO A 34 1.84 9.85 3.03
N LEU A 35 2.40 11.07 3.06
CA LEU A 35 1.86 12.18 3.83
C LEU A 35 1.79 11.79 5.32
N ASN A 36 0.76 12.23 6.04
CA ASN A 36 0.48 11.83 7.42
C ASN A 36 -0.75 10.89 7.51
N LEU A 37 -0.97 10.12 6.45
CA LEU A 37 -2.16 9.26 6.35
C LEU A 37 -2.07 8.00 7.23
N ILE A 38 -0.86 7.46 7.42
CA ILE A 38 -0.68 6.18 8.13
C ILE A 38 -0.54 6.39 9.64
N GLY A 39 0.28 7.33 10.08
CA GLY A 39 0.49 7.59 11.50
C GLY A 39 -0.63 8.44 12.10
N ASP A 40 -0.72 9.72 11.73
CA ASP A 40 -1.66 10.65 12.35
C ASP A 40 -3.12 10.24 12.15
N PHE A 41 -3.51 9.88 10.93
CA PHE A 41 -4.91 9.59 10.63
C PHE A 41 -5.25 8.10 10.75
N GLY A 42 -4.63 7.22 9.98
CA GLY A 42 -4.96 5.80 9.95
C GLY A 42 -4.69 5.09 11.27
N GLY A 43 -3.45 5.17 11.76
CA GLY A 43 -3.01 4.53 12.99
C GLY A 43 -3.33 5.31 14.26
N GLY A 44 -3.50 6.63 14.18
CA GLY A 44 -3.80 7.51 15.31
C GLY A 44 -5.28 7.83 15.44
N ALA A 45 -5.75 8.82 14.66
CA ALA A 45 -7.07 9.43 14.85
C ALA A 45 -8.24 8.44 14.70
N LEU A 46 -8.18 7.54 13.70
CA LEU A 46 -9.26 6.55 13.48
C LEU A 46 -9.29 5.49 14.59
N TYR A 47 -8.14 5.01 15.04
CA TYR A 47 -8.07 4.07 16.17
C TYR A 47 -8.54 4.71 17.46
N LEU A 48 -8.19 5.99 17.70
CA LEU A 48 -8.69 6.73 18.87
C LEU A 48 -10.20 6.90 18.82
N ALA A 49 -10.76 7.30 17.68
CA ALA A 49 -12.21 7.44 17.50
C ALA A 49 -12.94 6.12 17.75
N MET A 50 -12.43 5.01 17.19
CA MET A 50 -13.00 3.67 17.43
C MET A 50 -12.90 3.27 18.89
N GLY A 51 -11.74 3.50 19.54
CA GLY A 51 -11.54 3.20 20.96
C GLY A 51 -12.48 4.00 21.85
N MET A 52 -12.67 5.30 21.58
CA MET A 52 -13.62 6.14 22.32
C MET A 52 -15.07 5.65 22.16
N LEU A 53 -15.48 5.28 20.96
CA LEU A 53 -16.83 4.73 20.73
C LEU A 53 -17.04 3.40 21.46
N ALA A 54 -16.04 2.52 21.45
CA ALA A 54 -16.09 1.27 22.19
C ALA A 54 -16.15 1.49 23.72
N ALA A 55 -15.36 2.43 24.24
CA ALA A 55 -15.35 2.78 25.64
C ALA A 55 -16.67 3.43 26.09
N LEU A 56 -17.29 4.27 25.25
CA LEU A 56 -18.60 4.83 25.50
C LEU A 56 -19.71 3.76 25.52
N HIS A 57 -19.63 2.81 24.59
CA HIS A 57 -20.56 1.67 24.58
C HIS A 57 -20.47 0.87 25.87
N GLU A 58 -19.25 0.51 26.28
CA GLU A 58 -18.98 -0.21 27.52
C GLU A 58 -19.48 0.58 28.75
N ALA A 59 -19.19 1.88 28.82
CA ALA A 59 -19.63 2.73 29.94
C ALA A 59 -21.15 2.81 30.04
N ASN A 60 -21.88 2.81 28.92
CA ASN A 60 -23.34 2.78 28.91
C ASN A 60 -23.92 1.44 29.42
N VAL A 61 -23.18 0.35 29.27
CA VAL A 61 -23.60 -0.99 29.73
C VAL A 61 -23.22 -1.23 31.21
N SER A 62 -21.93 -0.98 31.52
CA SER A 62 -21.36 -1.29 32.85
C SER A 62 -21.50 -0.14 33.87
N GLY A 63 -21.72 1.09 33.41
CA GLY A 63 -21.68 2.29 34.24
C GLY A 63 -20.26 2.74 34.61
N GLN A 64 -19.21 2.11 34.03
CA GLN A 64 -17.81 2.39 34.36
C GLN A 64 -17.09 2.99 33.16
N GLY A 65 -16.40 4.12 33.36
CA GLY A 65 -15.50 4.72 32.39
C GLY A 65 -14.11 4.07 32.43
N GLN A 66 -13.33 4.31 31.37
CA GLN A 66 -11.97 3.81 31.24
C GLN A 66 -11.07 4.79 30.51
N VAL A 67 -9.76 4.62 30.63
CA VAL A 67 -8.77 5.33 29.81
C VAL A 67 -8.58 4.60 28.50
N VAL A 68 -8.59 5.34 27.38
CA VAL A 68 -8.25 4.83 26.05
C VAL A 68 -6.85 5.33 25.71
N ASP A 69 -5.87 4.45 25.73
CA ASP A 69 -4.52 4.72 25.26
C ASP A 69 -4.41 4.28 23.80
N CYS A 70 -4.10 5.22 22.91
CA CYS A 70 -4.02 4.98 21.47
C CYS A 70 -2.73 5.58 20.91
N ALA A 71 -1.67 4.78 20.94
CA ALA A 71 -0.39 5.19 20.38
C ALA A 71 -0.38 5.03 18.84
N MET A 72 0.11 6.04 18.15
CA MET A 72 0.27 6.07 16.69
C MET A 72 1.11 4.90 16.17
N THR A 73 2.15 4.52 16.91
CA THR A 73 2.99 3.36 16.59
C THR A 73 2.21 2.04 16.62
N ASP A 74 1.35 1.85 17.61
CA ASP A 74 0.56 0.61 17.73
C ASP A 74 -0.48 0.51 16.63
N GLY A 75 -1.16 1.62 16.33
CA GLY A 75 -2.11 1.68 15.23
C GLY A 75 -1.45 1.49 13.86
N ALA A 76 -0.31 2.14 13.60
CA ALA A 76 0.44 1.93 12.37
C ALA A 76 0.98 0.50 12.25
N ALA A 77 1.43 -0.12 13.35
CA ALA A 77 1.83 -1.53 13.37
C ALA A 77 0.64 -2.46 13.08
N SER A 78 -0.54 -2.15 13.61
CA SER A 78 -1.78 -2.88 13.31
C SER A 78 -2.12 -2.81 11.81
N LEU A 79 -1.99 -1.64 11.17
CA LEU A 79 -2.17 -1.50 9.72
C LEU A 79 -1.14 -2.33 8.92
N MET A 80 0.05 -2.55 9.46
CA MET A 80 1.11 -3.37 8.85
C MET A 80 0.97 -4.87 9.11
N SER A 81 0.01 -5.32 9.89
CA SER A 81 -0.08 -6.74 10.33
C SER A 81 -0.15 -7.74 9.18
N MET A 82 -0.85 -7.42 8.09
CA MET A 82 -0.87 -8.25 6.88
C MET A 82 0.54 -8.41 6.27
N PHE A 83 1.30 -7.34 6.18
CA PHE A 83 2.65 -7.34 5.61
C PHE A 83 3.66 -8.05 6.51
N TYR A 84 3.51 -7.97 7.83
CA TYR A 84 4.29 -8.79 8.77
C TYR A 84 3.99 -10.28 8.57
N GLY A 85 2.71 -10.64 8.40
CA GLY A 85 2.29 -12.01 8.09
C GLY A 85 2.87 -12.51 6.76
N PHE A 86 2.82 -11.72 5.72
CA PHE A 86 3.40 -12.04 4.41
C PHE A 86 4.92 -12.21 4.46
N THR A 87 5.61 -11.34 5.21
CA THR A 87 7.07 -11.44 5.41
C THR A 87 7.43 -12.72 6.17
N SER A 88 6.71 -13.03 7.24
CA SER A 88 6.90 -14.26 8.03
C SER A 88 6.67 -15.52 7.19
N SER A 89 5.68 -15.49 6.31
CA SER A 89 5.35 -16.59 5.38
C SER A 89 6.23 -16.62 4.12
N LYS A 90 7.20 -15.71 3.99
CA LYS A 90 8.09 -15.57 2.82
C LYS A 90 7.36 -15.28 1.50
N ILE A 91 6.13 -14.78 1.57
CA ILE A 91 5.35 -14.30 0.42
C ILE A 91 5.79 -12.89 0.04
N TRP A 92 6.27 -12.12 1.01
CA TRP A 92 6.78 -10.76 0.84
C TRP A 92 8.28 -10.74 1.11
N ASN A 93 9.06 -10.21 0.18
CA ASN A 93 10.49 -10.00 0.41
C ASN A 93 10.73 -8.58 0.96
N GLY A 94 11.88 -8.37 1.59
CA GLY A 94 12.22 -7.09 2.21
C GLY A 94 12.64 -5.99 1.21
N GLU A 95 12.68 -6.29 -0.09
CA GLU A 95 13.04 -5.32 -1.12
C GLU A 95 11.78 -4.56 -1.57
N ARG A 96 11.69 -3.28 -1.22
CA ARG A 96 10.60 -2.39 -1.62
C ARG A 96 10.47 -2.31 -3.14
N GLY A 97 9.22 -2.28 -3.64
CA GLY A 97 8.92 -2.16 -5.07
C GLY A 97 9.22 -3.42 -5.86
N SER A 98 9.25 -4.58 -5.20
CA SER A 98 9.46 -5.89 -5.83
C SER A 98 8.37 -6.91 -5.50
N ASN A 99 7.36 -6.53 -4.73
CA ASN A 99 6.28 -7.39 -4.30
C ASN A 99 4.97 -7.06 -5.04
N LEU A 100 3.91 -7.80 -4.74
CA LEU A 100 2.62 -7.71 -5.42
C LEU A 100 1.99 -6.32 -5.29
N LEU A 101 1.95 -5.74 -4.08
CA LEU A 101 1.18 -4.54 -3.76
C LEU A 101 2.03 -3.26 -3.64
N ASP A 102 3.34 -3.37 -3.82
CA ASP A 102 4.29 -2.26 -3.67
C ASP A 102 4.89 -1.79 -4.99
N THR A 103 4.15 -1.95 -6.08
CA THR A 103 4.59 -1.62 -7.45
C THR A 103 5.56 -2.61 -8.11
N GLY A 104 5.81 -3.78 -7.53
CA GLY A 104 6.65 -4.82 -8.15
C GLY A 104 5.94 -5.48 -9.34
N ALA A 105 4.67 -5.83 -9.18
CA ALA A 105 3.86 -6.49 -10.21
C ALA A 105 3.47 -5.52 -11.34
N HIS A 106 3.55 -6.01 -12.59
CA HIS A 106 3.19 -5.22 -13.77
C HIS A 106 1.69 -4.92 -13.87
N PHE A 107 0.85 -5.65 -13.16
CA PHE A 107 -0.60 -5.48 -13.13
C PHE A 107 -1.10 -4.74 -11.87
N TYR A 108 -0.17 -4.21 -11.06
CA TYR A 108 -0.50 -3.43 -9.87
C TYR A 108 0.48 -2.25 -9.74
N ASP A 109 0.26 -1.21 -10.54
CA ASP A 109 1.10 0.00 -10.55
C ASP A 109 0.41 1.18 -11.21
N VAL A 110 1.11 2.29 -11.25
CA VAL A 110 0.76 3.53 -11.94
C VAL A 110 1.64 3.68 -13.17
N TYR A 111 1.04 3.99 -14.32
CA TYR A 111 1.72 4.14 -15.60
C TYR A 111 1.46 5.49 -16.22
N GLU A 112 2.49 6.04 -16.87
CA GLU A 112 2.38 7.27 -17.63
C GLU A 112 1.73 7.03 -18.99
N THR A 113 0.84 7.94 -19.38
CA THR A 113 0.13 7.94 -20.66
C THR A 113 0.78 8.89 -21.66
N LYS A 114 0.33 8.84 -22.93
CA LYS A 114 0.86 9.65 -24.03
C LYS A 114 0.83 11.17 -23.77
N ASP A 115 -0.12 11.63 -22.98
CA ASP A 115 -0.31 13.04 -22.61
C ASP A 115 0.37 13.43 -21.29
N ASN A 116 1.37 12.65 -20.83
CA ASN A 116 2.12 12.83 -19.58
C ASN A 116 1.22 12.88 -18.34
N LYS A 117 0.06 12.23 -18.40
CA LYS A 117 -0.78 11.97 -17.24
C LYS A 117 -0.57 10.53 -16.76
N PHE A 118 -1.33 10.11 -15.76
CA PHE A 118 -1.16 8.80 -15.16
C PHE A 118 -2.49 8.05 -15.08
N ILE A 119 -2.39 6.73 -15.24
CA ILE A 119 -3.43 5.77 -14.92
C ILE A 119 -2.91 4.77 -13.91
N SER A 120 -3.78 4.25 -13.07
CA SER A 120 -3.47 3.16 -12.15
C SER A 120 -4.18 1.89 -12.62
N ILE A 121 -3.51 0.76 -12.51
CA ILE A 121 -4.11 -0.56 -12.71
C ILE A 121 -3.93 -1.40 -11.46
N GLY A 122 -4.91 -2.26 -11.17
CA GLY A 122 -4.94 -3.14 -10.00
C GLY A 122 -5.65 -4.45 -10.34
N SER A 123 -5.30 -5.06 -11.46
CA SER A 123 -5.96 -6.26 -11.99
C SER A 123 -5.35 -7.53 -11.40
N ILE A 124 -5.55 -7.74 -10.08
CA ILE A 124 -4.96 -8.86 -9.34
C ILE A 124 -5.66 -10.18 -9.70
N GLU A 125 -6.99 -10.20 -9.71
CA GLU A 125 -7.78 -11.39 -9.98
C GLU A 125 -7.70 -11.79 -11.45
N PRO A 126 -7.64 -13.11 -11.77
CA PRO A 126 -7.44 -13.58 -13.13
C PRO A 126 -8.46 -13.05 -14.16
N GLN A 127 -9.72 -12.86 -13.74
CA GLN A 127 -10.75 -12.32 -14.62
C GLN A 127 -10.50 -10.85 -14.98
N PHE A 128 -10.04 -10.03 -14.04
CA PHE A 128 -9.71 -8.63 -14.30
C PHE A 128 -8.41 -8.51 -15.10
N TYR A 129 -7.45 -9.39 -14.83
CA TYR A 129 -6.23 -9.45 -15.62
C TYR A 129 -6.49 -9.82 -17.08
N SER A 130 -7.38 -10.80 -17.32
CA SER A 130 -7.81 -11.16 -18.68
C SER A 130 -8.45 -9.98 -19.40
N ILE A 131 -9.31 -9.19 -18.72
CA ILE A 131 -9.93 -7.99 -19.28
C ILE A 131 -8.86 -6.92 -19.59
N LEU A 132 -7.88 -6.73 -18.71
CA LEU A 132 -6.77 -5.81 -18.96
C LEU A 132 -6.02 -6.19 -20.24
N LEU A 133 -5.66 -7.47 -20.40
CA LEU A 133 -4.95 -7.93 -21.61
C LEU A 133 -5.78 -7.73 -22.87
N ASP A 134 -7.07 -8.03 -22.82
CA ASP A 134 -8.00 -7.86 -23.95
C ASP A 134 -8.13 -6.38 -24.33
N LYS A 135 -8.45 -5.51 -23.37
CA LYS A 135 -8.64 -4.06 -23.59
C LYS A 135 -7.37 -3.34 -24.04
N ALA A 136 -6.22 -3.77 -23.55
CA ALA A 136 -4.92 -3.24 -23.95
C ALA A 136 -4.37 -3.92 -25.22
N GLU A 137 -5.12 -4.86 -25.83
CA GLU A 137 -4.75 -5.63 -27.01
C GLU A 137 -3.41 -6.39 -26.87
N ILE A 138 -3.10 -6.85 -25.65
CA ILE A 138 -1.87 -7.57 -25.34
C ILE A 138 -2.01 -9.03 -25.74
N LYS A 139 -1.32 -9.43 -26.82
CA LYS A 139 -1.31 -10.79 -27.35
C LYS A 139 -0.02 -11.57 -27.05
N ASP A 140 0.93 -10.92 -26.40
CA ASP A 140 2.23 -11.48 -26.04
C ASP A 140 2.05 -12.64 -25.05
N PRO A 141 2.53 -13.87 -25.39
CA PRO A 141 2.33 -15.04 -24.55
C PRO A 141 3.03 -14.97 -23.19
N ASP A 142 4.05 -14.15 -23.01
CA ASP A 142 4.74 -13.97 -21.75
C ASP A 142 3.81 -13.41 -20.64
N PHE A 143 2.73 -12.71 -21.02
CA PHE A 143 1.74 -12.21 -20.07
C PHE A 143 0.79 -13.28 -19.52
N LYS A 144 0.82 -14.52 -20.05
CA LYS A 144 -0.08 -15.59 -19.58
C LYS A 144 0.21 -16.04 -18.15
N ASP A 145 1.47 -15.99 -17.73
CA ASP A 145 1.89 -16.34 -16.39
C ASP A 145 1.96 -15.11 -15.49
N GLN A 146 0.77 -14.59 -15.14
CA GLN A 146 0.59 -13.36 -14.36
C GLN A 146 1.46 -13.33 -13.09
N MET A 147 1.53 -14.43 -12.36
CA MET A 147 2.15 -14.48 -11.03
C MET A 147 3.64 -14.80 -11.04
N ASN A 148 4.25 -14.94 -12.21
CA ASN A 148 5.69 -15.15 -12.33
C ASN A 148 6.48 -13.87 -12.04
N SER A 149 6.86 -13.68 -10.80
CA SER A 149 7.56 -12.49 -10.33
C SER A 149 8.90 -12.23 -11.02
N ASN A 150 9.55 -13.27 -11.58
CA ASN A 150 10.78 -13.11 -12.35
C ASN A 150 10.55 -12.35 -13.67
N MET A 151 9.35 -12.45 -14.21
CA MET A 151 8.98 -11.77 -15.46
C MET A 151 8.46 -10.34 -15.23
N TRP A 152 8.00 -10.01 -14.04
CA TRP A 152 7.37 -8.70 -13.75
C TRP A 152 8.18 -7.49 -14.23
N PRO A 153 9.50 -7.39 -14.00
CA PRO A 153 10.28 -6.23 -14.46
C PRO A 153 10.31 -6.07 -15.99
N SER A 154 10.30 -7.18 -16.72
CA SER A 154 10.24 -7.18 -18.19
C SER A 154 8.85 -6.81 -18.70
N LEU A 155 7.81 -7.44 -18.14
CA LEU A 155 6.41 -7.19 -18.50
C LEU A 155 5.99 -5.76 -18.18
N LYS A 156 6.51 -5.20 -17.10
CA LYS A 156 6.29 -3.82 -16.69
C LYS A 156 6.75 -2.81 -17.74
N LYS A 157 7.94 -2.98 -18.30
CA LYS A 157 8.47 -2.13 -19.37
C LYS A 157 7.62 -2.23 -20.64
N ARG A 158 7.09 -3.43 -20.95
CA ARG A 158 6.26 -3.64 -22.13
C ARG A 158 4.88 -2.98 -21.95
N ILE A 159 4.25 -3.15 -20.80
CA ILE A 159 2.94 -2.54 -20.53
C ILE A 159 3.03 -1.01 -20.44
N GLU A 160 4.13 -0.48 -19.92
CA GLU A 160 4.41 0.96 -19.91
C GLU A 160 4.46 1.53 -21.34
N ALA A 161 5.13 0.84 -22.25
CA ALA A 161 5.17 1.23 -23.66
C ALA A 161 3.78 1.22 -24.32
N ILE A 162 2.92 0.26 -23.94
CA ILE A 162 1.54 0.18 -24.42
C ILE A 162 0.72 1.36 -23.90
N PHE A 163 0.80 1.69 -22.59
CA PHE A 163 0.04 2.79 -22.02
C PHE A 163 0.45 4.16 -22.59
N LYS A 164 1.69 4.32 -23.04
CA LYS A 164 2.17 5.52 -23.74
C LYS A 164 1.60 5.70 -25.16
N THR A 165 0.83 4.76 -25.68
CA THR A 165 0.24 4.87 -27.04
C THR A 165 -1.02 5.73 -27.09
N LYS A 166 -1.75 5.86 -25.98
CA LYS A 166 -3.01 6.62 -25.88
C LYS A 166 -2.94 7.62 -24.72
N THR A 167 -3.80 8.62 -24.76
CA THR A 167 -4.00 9.57 -23.66
C THR A 167 -4.70 8.89 -22.48
N ARG A 168 -4.63 9.53 -21.30
CA ARG A 168 -5.35 9.03 -20.12
C ARG A 168 -6.83 8.88 -20.39
N ASP A 169 -7.43 9.88 -21.04
CA ASP A 169 -8.88 9.91 -21.26
C ASP A 169 -9.31 8.80 -22.23
N GLU A 170 -8.52 8.53 -23.30
CA GLU A 170 -8.72 7.39 -24.20
C GLU A 170 -8.56 6.02 -23.52
N TRP A 171 -7.79 5.92 -22.45
CA TRP A 171 -7.69 4.69 -21.66
C TRP A 171 -8.83 4.50 -20.64
N CYS A 172 -9.51 5.58 -20.27
CA CYS A 172 -10.62 5.55 -19.32
C CYS A 172 -12.00 5.30 -19.96
N GLU A 173 -12.10 5.39 -21.31
CA GLU A 173 -13.29 5.05 -22.11
C GLU A 173 -13.36 3.55 -22.43
#